data_ec102992e1eb3c12aec0fbff998555cb
#
_entry.id   ec102992e1eb3c12aec0fbff998555cb
#
_cell.length_a   1.000
_cell.length_b   1.000
_cell.length_c   1.000
_cell.angle_alpha   90.00
_cell.angle_beta   90.00
_cell.angle_gamma   90.00
#
_symmetry.space_group_name_H-M   'P 1'
#
loop_
_entity.id
_entity.type
_entity.pdbx_description
1 polymer ?
#
loop_
_entity_poly.entity_id
_entity_poly.type
_entity_poly.pdbx_seq_one_letter_code
_entity_poly.pdbx_strand_id
1 'polypeptide(L)'
;MKNLVRNVTAAALSMTLVTGQAFAKDSSKPIVIPTHNWSSQVVMAYVIGGIFESMGNNVEYVPADTQAVYEAIRNGDVTISHEVWQSTFGASFYNAMAKGGIIDAGTHAAMTLEEMGVPQYVIDDNLCPGLPNWEALKDCPEVFETADSGGKGRWLEGPQSWHGNQMPERLAGLGLDDKYMVKFAGSADALWAELASAKKEGRGVITFNWTPNFTDAEGFVFIEFPAYFDGCRVGDGGDGACGSPKGWLKKAANYKFPKTHPAAYTAFSKISFTS
;
A
#
# COMPACT_ATOMS: atom_id res chain seq x y z
N MET A 1 -60.55 69.72 21.19
CA MET A 1 -60.95 68.40 20.71
C MET A 1 -60.02 68.04 19.60
N LYS A 2 -58.95 67.37 19.89
CA LYS A 2 -58.06 66.75 18.86
C LYS A 2 -57.57 65.41 19.39
N ASN A 3 -58.01 64.37 18.73
CA ASN A 3 -57.62 63.00 19.02
C ASN A 3 -56.20 62.75 18.56
N LEU A 4 -55.38 62.36 19.50
CA LEU A 4 -53.99 61.89 19.19
C LEU A 4 -53.98 60.36 19.08
N VAL A 5 -53.89 59.86 17.87
CA VAL A 5 -53.72 58.41 17.60
C VAL A 5 -52.27 58.10 17.74
N ARG A 6 -51.90 57.27 18.72
CA ARG A 6 -50.54 56.73 18.90
C ARG A 6 -50.42 55.43 18.09
N ASN A 7 -49.61 55.50 17.03
CA ASN A 7 -49.17 54.31 16.30
C ASN A 7 -48.08 53.59 17.12
N VAL A 8 -48.37 52.39 17.56
CA VAL A 8 -47.40 51.46 18.14
C VAL A 8 -46.91 50.57 17.01
N THR A 9 -45.68 50.78 16.54
CA THR A 9 -45.00 49.95 15.57
C THR A 9 -44.36 48.76 16.31
N ALA A 10 -44.93 47.59 16.16
CA ALA A 10 -44.32 46.34 16.68
C ALA A 10 -43.16 45.93 15.75
N ALA A 11 -41.92 46.05 16.23
CA ALA A 11 -40.75 45.50 15.57
C ALA A 11 -40.71 43.97 15.87
N ALA A 12 -41.01 43.20 14.87
CA ALA A 12 -40.82 41.74 14.93
C ALA A 12 -39.32 41.44 14.81
N LEU A 13 -38.69 41.00 15.90
CA LEU A 13 -37.32 40.51 15.92
C LEU A 13 -37.32 39.08 15.31
N SER A 14 -36.93 38.97 14.04
CA SER A 14 -36.73 37.67 13.39
C SER A 14 -35.42 37.06 13.93
N MET A 15 -35.50 36.16 14.92
CA MET A 15 -34.41 35.28 15.30
C MET A 15 -34.23 34.27 14.20
N THR A 16 -33.26 34.44 13.33
CA THR A 16 -32.72 33.43 12.45
C THR A 16 -32.03 32.39 13.33
N LEU A 17 -32.69 31.25 13.57
CA LEU A 17 -32.04 30.07 14.10
C LEU A 17 -31.04 29.56 13.05
N VAL A 18 -29.77 29.92 13.26
CA VAL A 18 -28.69 29.22 12.60
C VAL A 18 -28.68 27.80 13.16
N THR A 19 -29.35 26.88 12.47
CA THR A 19 -29.21 25.44 12.75
C THR A 19 -27.79 25.05 12.37
N GLY A 20 -26.87 25.18 13.33
CA GLY A 20 -25.57 24.56 13.23
C GLY A 20 -25.84 23.06 13.00
N GLN A 21 -25.37 22.51 11.88
CA GLN A 21 -25.35 21.07 11.70
C GLN A 21 -24.48 20.54 12.83
N ALA A 22 -25.11 19.97 13.85
CA ALA A 22 -24.40 19.20 14.88
C ALA A 22 -23.85 17.98 14.17
N PHE A 23 -22.56 18.02 13.82
CA PHE A 23 -21.86 16.80 13.44
C PHE A 23 -22.00 15.81 14.60
N ALA A 24 -22.43 14.59 14.28
CA ALA A 24 -22.48 13.55 15.29
C ALA A 24 -21.09 13.43 15.93
N LYS A 25 -21.05 13.43 17.26
CA LYS A 25 -19.79 13.34 18.00
C LYS A 25 -19.18 11.95 17.79
N ASP A 26 -17.89 11.90 17.54
CA ASP A 26 -17.14 10.65 17.44
C ASP A 26 -17.22 9.86 18.76
N SER A 27 -17.14 8.54 18.66
CA SER A 27 -17.13 7.62 19.78
C SER A 27 -15.87 7.82 20.64
N SER A 28 -15.98 7.50 21.94
CA SER A 28 -14.80 7.41 22.82
C SER A 28 -14.02 6.12 22.69
N LYS A 29 -14.50 5.15 21.88
CA LYS A 29 -13.73 3.94 21.59
C LYS A 29 -12.49 4.30 20.76
N PRO A 30 -11.37 3.59 20.93
CA PRO A 30 -10.18 3.88 20.15
C PRO A 30 -10.39 3.57 18.66
N ILE A 31 -9.73 4.37 17.81
CA ILE A 31 -9.50 4.06 16.41
C ILE A 31 -8.23 3.21 16.36
N VAL A 32 -8.36 1.95 15.97
CA VAL A 32 -7.25 0.99 15.93
C VAL A 32 -6.61 1.04 14.54
N ILE A 33 -5.33 1.43 14.48
CA ILE A 33 -4.53 1.58 13.26
C ILE A 33 -3.47 0.49 13.21
N PRO A 34 -3.36 -0.28 12.12
CA PRO A 34 -2.34 -1.30 11.99
C PRO A 34 -0.98 -0.68 11.69
N THR A 35 0.08 -1.31 12.19
CA THR A 35 1.46 -1.07 11.76
C THR A 35 1.98 -2.33 11.08
N HIS A 36 2.52 -2.18 9.88
CA HIS A 36 3.08 -3.26 9.07
C HIS A 36 4.62 -3.22 9.09
N ASN A 37 5.25 -3.98 8.22
CA ASN A 37 6.70 -4.17 8.18
C ASN A 37 7.39 -3.38 7.06
N TRP A 38 6.83 -2.22 6.68
CA TRP A 38 7.51 -1.24 5.82
C TRP A 38 7.30 0.19 6.34
N SER A 39 8.35 1.01 6.18
CA SER A 39 8.50 2.28 6.89
C SER A 39 7.48 3.35 6.49
N SER A 40 7.08 3.46 5.21
CA SER A 40 6.09 4.46 4.78
C SER A 40 4.75 4.25 5.48
N GLN A 41 4.31 3.01 5.57
CA GLN A 41 3.07 2.65 6.24
C GLN A 41 3.12 2.98 7.74
N VAL A 42 4.22 2.65 8.40
CA VAL A 42 4.38 2.96 9.84
C VAL A 42 4.35 4.46 10.09
N VAL A 43 5.13 5.24 9.31
CA VAL A 43 5.14 6.71 9.42
C VAL A 43 3.75 7.29 9.21
N MET A 44 3.06 6.84 8.16
CA MET A 44 1.72 7.35 7.85
C MET A 44 0.65 6.89 8.84
N ALA A 45 0.81 5.72 9.46
CA ALA A 45 -0.05 5.29 10.56
C ALA A 45 -0.01 6.32 11.70
N TYR A 46 1.18 6.75 12.11
CA TYR A 46 1.34 7.75 13.16
C TYR A 46 0.89 9.16 12.74
N VAL A 47 1.11 9.55 11.48
CA VAL A 47 0.60 10.84 10.96
C VAL A 47 -0.93 10.85 10.98
N ILE A 48 -1.58 9.81 10.51
CA ILE A 48 -3.04 9.69 10.48
C ILE A 48 -3.60 9.61 11.91
N GLY A 49 -2.95 8.85 12.78
CA GLY A 49 -3.32 8.77 14.18
C GLY A 49 -3.21 10.11 14.88
N GLY A 50 -2.12 10.87 14.67
CA GLY A 50 -1.97 12.22 15.20
C GLY A 50 -3.05 13.20 14.70
N ILE A 51 -3.52 13.05 13.46
CA ILE A 51 -4.68 13.80 12.96
C ILE A 51 -5.93 13.45 13.78
N PHE A 52 -6.21 12.16 14.00
CA PHE A 52 -7.36 11.73 14.79
C PHE A 52 -7.28 12.18 16.25
N GLU A 53 -6.10 12.10 16.86
CA GLU A 53 -5.87 12.61 18.23
C GLU A 53 -6.10 14.12 18.32
N SER A 54 -5.65 14.90 17.34
CA SER A 54 -5.91 16.33 17.25
C SER A 54 -7.39 16.69 17.14
N MET A 55 -8.21 15.75 16.63
CA MET A 55 -9.67 15.85 16.56
C MET A 55 -10.37 15.39 17.86
N GLY A 56 -9.60 14.94 18.86
CA GLY A 56 -10.11 14.46 20.16
C GLY A 56 -10.49 13.00 20.20
N ASN A 57 -10.04 12.19 19.24
CA ASN A 57 -10.23 10.74 19.23
C ASN A 57 -9.13 10.02 20.02
N ASN A 58 -9.45 8.88 20.59
CA ASN A 58 -8.47 7.93 21.09
C ASN A 58 -7.93 7.09 19.94
N VAL A 59 -6.63 6.83 19.93
CA VAL A 59 -5.95 6.03 18.90
C VAL A 59 -5.16 4.91 19.55
N GLU A 60 -5.18 3.74 18.95
CA GLU A 60 -4.35 2.60 19.32
C GLU A 60 -3.62 2.09 18.06
N TYR A 61 -2.35 1.69 18.22
CA TYR A 61 -1.54 1.11 17.17
C TYR A 61 -1.30 -0.37 17.48
N VAL A 62 -1.52 -1.22 16.47
CA VAL A 62 -1.34 -2.66 16.64
C VAL A 62 -0.48 -3.23 15.50
N PRO A 63 0.54 -4.02 15.79
CA PRO A 63 1.22 -4.79 14.75
C PRO A 63 0.23 -5.75 14.10
N ALA A 64 0.20 -5.77 12.78
CA ALA A 64 -0.69 -6.64 12.03
C ALA A 64 0.03 -7.23 10.81
N ASP A 65 -0.22 -8.53 10.55
CA ASP A 65 0.18 -9.14 9.29
C ASP A 65 -0.61 -8.54 8.12
N THR A 66 0.08 -8.34 7.02
CA THR A 66 -0.41 -7.58 5.87
C THR A 66 -1.62 -8.21 5.18
N GLN A 67 -1.67 -9.55 5.07
CA GLN A 67 -2.81 -10.24 4.46
C GLN A 67 -3.97 -10.42 5.47
N ALA A 68 -3.64 -10.70 6.73
CA ALA A 68 -4.64 -10.92 7.78
C ALA A 68 -5.36 -9.65 8.21
N VAL A 69 -4.79 -8.46 7.95
CA VAL A 69 -5.35 -7.16 8.35
C VAL A 69 -6.78 -6.95 7.83
N TYR A 70 -7.10 -7.44 6.63
CA TYR A 70 -8.43 -7.25 6.05
C TYR A 70 -9.53 -8.02 6.79
N GLU A 71 -9.20 -9.22 7.28
CA GLU A 71 -10.12 -9.98 8.15
C GLU A 71 -10.23 -9.31 9.54
N ALA A 72 -9.14 -8.77 10.10
CA ALA A 72 -9.16 -8.02 11.34
C ALA A 72 -10.02 -6.74 11.22
N ILE A 73 -9.92 -6.01 10.10
CA ILE A 73 -10.80 -4.86 9.82
C ILE A 73 -12.26 -5.31 9.71
N ARG A 74 -12.53 -6.39 8.99
CA ARG A 74 -13.89 -6.94 8.82
C ARG A 74 -14.52 -7.30 10.16
N ASN A 75 -13.77 -7.90 11.06
CA ASN A 75 -14.23 -8.30 12.39
C ASN A 75 -14.33 -7.11 13.37
N GLY A 76 -13.61 -6.02 13.13
CA GLY A 76 -13.59 -4.83 13.97
C GLY A 76 -12.45 -4.79 15.00
N ASP A 77 -11.47 -5.69 14.89
CA ASP A 77 -10.25 -5.68 15.70
C ASP A 77 -9.30 -4.56 15.27
N VAL A 78 -9.36 -4.19 14.00
CA VAL A 78 -8.67 -3.05 13.38
C VAL A 78 -9.72 -2.14 12.76
N THR A 79 -9.52 -0.82 12.84
CA THR A 79 -10.50 0.16 12.33
C THR A 79 -10.25 0.51 10.87
N ILE A 80 -9.00 0.75 10.48
CA ILE A 80 -8.61 1.22 9.15
C ILE A 80 -7.37 0.51 8.63
N SER A 81 -7.18 0.55 7.30
CA SER A 81 -5.87 0.42 6.65
C SER A 81 -5.75 1.54 5.63
N HIS A 82 -4.66 2.29 5.69
CA HIS A 82 -4.45 3.46 4.82
C HIS A 82 -3.62 3.15 3.58
N GLU A 83 -3.05 1.95 3.48
CA GLU A 83 -2.31 1.49 2.32
C GLU A 83 -2.80 0.09 1.91
N VAL A 84 -3.65 0.04 0.91
CA VAL A 84 -4.06 -1.18 0.20
C VAL A 84 -3.45 -1.11 -1.19
N TRP A 85 -2.34 -1.79 -1.39
CA TRP A 85 -1.61 -1.86 -2.65
C TRP A 85 -2.28 -2.86 -3.59
N GLN A 86 -2.58 -2.47 -4.83
CA GLN A 86 -3.38 -3.29 -5.74
C GLN A 86 -2.73 -4.63 -6.07
N SER A 87 -1.47 -4.62 -6.46
CA SER A 87 -0.80 -5.83 -6.95
C SER A 87 -0.62 -6.85 -5.84
N THR A 88 -0.25 -6.39 -4.64
CA THR A 88 0.05 -7.24 -3.49
C THR A 88 -1.20 -7.64 -2.71
N PHE A 89 -2.09 -6.69 -2.39
CA PHE A 89 -3.17 -6.90 -1.43
C PHE A 89 -4.58 -6.77 -2.02
N GLY A 90 -4.71 -6.35 -3.28
CA GLY A 90 -6.01 -6.07 -3.89
C GLY A 90 -6.96 -7.26 -3.85
N ALA A 91 -6.49 -8.47 -4.14
CA ALA A 91 -7.31 -9.69 -4.10
C ALA A 91 -7.83 -9.97 -2.69
N SER A 92 -6.98 -9.91 -1.67
CA SER A 92 -7.37 -10.13 -0.26
C SER A 92 -8.37 -9.09 0.23
N PHE A 93 -8.18 -7.82 -0.16
CA PHE A 93 -9.10 -6.74 0.14
C PHE A 93 -10.48 -6.98 -0.47
N TYR A 94 -10.57 -7.29 -1.77
CA TYR A 94 -11.85 -7.54 -2.43
C TYR A 94 -12.54 -8.81 -1.91
N ASN A 95 -11.77 -9.86 -1.60
CA ASN A 95 -12.31 -11.07 -0.97
C ASN A 95 -12.91 -10.77 0.41
N ALA A 96 -12.27 -9.92 1.21
CA ALA A 96 -12.82 -9.49 2.49
C ALA A 96 -14.07 -8.62 2.31
N MET A 97 -14.08 -7.70 1.32
CA MET A 97 -15.26 -6.89 0.99
C MET A 97 -16.45 -7.74 0.57
N ALA A 98 -16.24 -8.78 -0.22
CA ALA A 98 -17.30 -9.70 -0.65
C ALA A 98 -17.96 -10.44 0.52
N LYS A 99 -17.21 -10.66 1.62
CA LYS A 99 -17.75 -11.24 2.86
C LYS A 99 -18.48 -10.21 3.74
N GLY A 100 -18.37 -8.91 3.45
CA GLY A 100 -18.93 -7.81 4.22
C GLY A 100 -18.13 -7.47 5.48
N GLY A 101 -18.47 -6.35 6.12
CA GLY A 101 -17.82 -5.89 7.36
C GLY A 101 -16.62 -4.95 7.14
N ILE A 102 -16.16 -4.80 5.92
CA ILE A 102 -15.11 -3.87 5.48
C ILE A 102 -15.62 -3.07 4.28
N ILE A 103 -15.17 -1.83 4.14
CA ILE A 103 -15.55 -0.92 3.05
C ILE A 103 -14.31 -0.30 2.41
N ASP A 104 -14.45 0.06 1.13
CA ASP A 104 -13.53 0.95 0.43
C ASP A 104 -13.72 2.38 0.95
N ALA A 105 -12.68 2.95 1.57
CA ALA A 105 -12.68 4.30 2.11
C ALA A 105 -12.05 5.34 1.17
N GLY A 106 -11.83 4.98 -0.08
CA GLY A 106 -11.35 5.85 -1.15
C GLY A 106 -9.96 5.50 -1.67
N THR A 107 -9.64 6.08 -2.81
CA THR A 107 -8.38 5.87 -3.53
C THR A 107 -7.47 7.08 -3.31
N HIS A 108 -6.17 6.84 -3.15
CA HIS A 108 -5.16 7.89 -3.18
C HIS A 108 -4.92 8.37 -4.61
N ALA A 109 -4.36 9.57 -4.77
CA ALA A 109 -3.98 10.10 -6.08
C ALA A 109 -2.74 9.40 -6.67
N ALA A 110 -1.92 8.79 -5.82
CA ALA A 110 -0.74 8.04 -6.24
C ALA A 110 -1.12 6.83 -7.10
N MET A 111 -0.42 6.69 -8.23
CA MET A 111 -0.41 5.46 -9.02
C MET A 111 0.78 4.59 -8.58
N THR A 112 0.58 3.29 -8.51
CA THR A 112 1.56 2.35 -7.98
C THR A 112 2.09 1.41 -9.06
N LEU A 113 3.33 0.98 -8.87
CA LEU A 113 3.90 -0.21 -9.49
C LEU A 113 4.67 -0.97 -8.42
N GLU A 114 4.42 -2.25 -8.30
CA GLU A 114 5.08 -3.17 -7.37
C GLU A 114 5.72 -4.26 -8.22
N GLU A 115 7.05 -4.24 -8.39
CA GLU A 115 7.72 -5.14 -9.33
C GLU A 115 9.16 -5.43 -8.91
N MET A 116 9.74 -6.46 -9.50
CA MET A 116 11.17 -6.74 -9.39
C MET A 116 11.99 -5.75 -10.21
N GLY A 117 13.16 -5.41 -9.73
CA GLY A 117 14.06 -4.51 -10.43
C GLY A 117 15.48 -4.57 -9.93
N VAL A 118 16.28 -3.66 -10.46
CA VAL A 118 17.71 -3.52 -10.16
C VAL A 118 18.05 -2.06 -9.90
N PRO A 119 19.06 -1.75 -9.09
CA PRO A 119 19.59 -0.39 -9.00
C PRO A 119 20.15 0.09 -10.35
N GLN A 120 20.09 1.40 -10.59
CA GLN A 120 20.55 2.02 -11.84
C GLN A 120 21.99 1.66 -12.20
N TYR A 121 22.91 1.51 -11.21
CA TYR A 121 24.30 1.15 -11.51
C TYR A 121 24.46 -0.22 -12.17
N VAL A 122 23.53 -1.16 -11.96
CA VAL A 122 23.55 -2.48 -12.64
C VAL A 122 23.38 -2.31 -14.14
N ILE A 123 22.58 -1.31 -14.55
CA ILE A 123 22.38 -0.94 -15.96
C ILE A 123 23.60 -0.15 -16.48
N ASP A 124 24.01 0.89 -15.74
CA ASP A 124 25.08 1.81 -16.16
C ASP A 124 26.42 1.10 -16.33
N ASP A 125 26.74 0.16 -15.43
CA ASP A 125 27.95 -0.66 -15.46
C ASP A 125 27.81 -1.89 -16.39
N ASN A 126 26.61 -2.05 -17.02
CA ASN A 126 26.29 -3.14 -17.94
C ASN A 126 26.58 -4.53 -17.34
N LEU A 127 26.26 -4.74 -16.05
CA LEU A 127 26.55 -5.99 -15.36
C LEU A 127 25.78 -7.18 -15.95
N CYS A 128 24.54 -6.95 -16.42
CA CYS A 128 23.73 -7.92 -17.14
C CYS A 128 23.24 -7.28 -18.44
N PRO A 129 23.95 -7.48 -19.55
CA PRO A 129 23.63 -6.84 -20.84
C PRO A 129 22.22 -7.20 -21.32
N GLY A 130 21.44 -6.20 -21.68
CA GLY A 130 20.07 -6.36 -22.15
C GLY A 130 19.00 -6.00 -21.11
N LEU A 131 19.35 -5.86 -19.82
CA LEU A 131 18.42 -5.27 -18.86
C LEU A 131 18.08 -3.82 -19.29
N PRO A 132 16.85 -3.36 -19.05
CA PRO A 132 15.79 -3.96 -18.19
C PRO A 132 14.90 -5.01 -18.86
N ASN A 133 15.13 -5.43 -20.12
CA ASN A 133 14.35 -6.53 -20.67
C ASN A 133 14.61 -7.83 -19.87
N TRP A 134 13.54 -8.45 -19.35
CA TRP A 134 13.63 -9.66 -18.52
C TRP A 134 14.34 -10.85 -19.21
N GLU A 135 14.31 -10.91 -20.56
CA GLU A 135 14.97 -12.00 -21.30
C GLU A 135 16.48 -12.05 -21.06
N ALA A 136 17.10 -10.90 -20.74
CA ALA A 136 18.52 -10.81 -20.39
C ALA A 136 18.88 -11.68 -19.18
N LEU A 137 17.93 -11.89 -18.27
CA LEU A 137 18.14 -12.72 -17.07
C LEU A 137 18.45 -14.19 -17.39
N LYS A 138 18.13 -14.66 -18.61
CA LYS A 138 18.47 -16.01 -19.06
C LYS A 138 19.98 -16.24 -19.17
N ASP A 139 20.74 -15.18 -19.37
CA ASP A 139 22.14 -15.22 -19.77
C ASP A 139 23.12 -14.67 -18.70
N CYS A 140 22.62 -14.17 -17.57
CA CYS A 140 23.43 -13.54 -16.52
C CYS A 140 23.06 -13.92 -15.07
N PRO A 141 22.65 -15.15 -14.75
CA PRO A 141 22.28 -15.52 -13.38
C PRO A 141 23.43 -15.35 -12.38
N GLU A 142 24.68 -15.59 -12.81
CA GLU A 142 25.89 -15.49 -11.99
C GLU A 142 26.14 -14.07 -11.47
N VAL A 143 25.67 -13.04 -12.18
CA VAL A 143 25.77 -11.63 -11.73
C VAL A 143 25.01 -11.40 -10.40
N PHE A 144 23.99 -12.19 -10.18
CA PHE A 144 23.07 -12.09 -9.04
C PHE A 144 23.26 -13.22 -8.03
N GLU A 145 24.28 -14.05 -8.20
CA GLU A 145 24.57 -15.15 -7.27
C GLU A 145 25.06 -14.61 -5.93
N THR A 146 24.63 -15.28 -4.87
CA THR A 146 25.04 -15.00 -3.48
C THR A 146 25.32 -16.30 -2.76
N ALA A 147 26.03 -16.24 -1.64
CA ALA A 147 26.40 -17.43 -0.88
C ALA A 147 25.20 -18.29 -0.44
N ASP A 148 24.03 -17.71 -0.31
CA ASP A 148 22.79 -18.38 0.12
C ASP A 148 21.87 -18.78 -1.04
N SER A 149 22.25 -18.49 -2.29
CA SER A 149 21.41 -18.80 -3.48
C SER A 149 21.72 -20.15 -4.15
N GLY A 150 22.68 -20.92 -3.60
CA GLY A 150 22.94 -22.30 -4.02
C GLY A 150 23.43 -22.44 -5.46
N GLY A 151 24.25 -21.50 -5.93
CA GLY A 151 24.79 -21.51 -7.30
C GLY A 151 23.81 -20.97 -8.34
N LYS A 152 22.72 -20.33 -7.93
CA LYS A 152 21.75 -19.66 -8.78
C LYS A 152 21.77 -18.14 -8.53
N GLY A 153 21.25 -17.36 -9.46
CA GLY A 153 20.97 -15.95 -9.20
C GLY A 153 19.95 -15.81 -8.07
N ARG A 154 20.18 -14.90 -7.12
CA ARG A 154 19.24 -14.62 -6.04
C ARG A 154 18.15 -13.67 -6.52
N TRP A 155 16.90 -14.12 -6.39
CA TRP A 155 15.69 -13.31 -6.59
C TRP A 155 15.19 -12.88 -5.21
N LEU A 156 15.54 -11.67 -4.77
CA LEU A 156 15.22 -11.22 -3.43
C LEU A 156 13.83 -10.59 -3.38
N GLU A 157 12.89 -11.31 -2.80
CA GLU A 157 11.51 -10.91 -2.62
C GLU A 157 11.30 -10.25 -1.26
N GLY A 158 10.23 -9.47 -1.11
CA GLY A 158 9.72 -9.03 0.18
C GLY A 158 9.32 -10.19 1.10
N PRO A 159 8.78 -9.90 2.28
CA PRO A 159 8.25 -10.95 3.15
C PRO A 159 7.28 -11.87 2.43
N GLN A 160 7.38 -13.17 2.70
CA GLN A 160 6.51 -14.16 2.05
C GLN A 160 5.01 -13.86 2.25
N SER A 161 4.65 -13.23 3.36
CA SER A 161 3.28 -12.79 3.63
C SER A 161 2.74 -11.74 2.66
N TRP A 162 3.61 -11.08 1.87
CA TRP A 162 3.16 -10.11 0.89
C TRP A 162 2.58 -10.79 -0.36
N HIS A 163 3.32 -11.68 -1.00
CA HIS A 163 2.98 -12.27 -2.30
C HIS A 163 2.74 -13.78 -2.31
N GLY A 164 3.00 -14.47 -1.19
CA GLY A 164 2.86 -15.92 -1.15
C GLY A 164 3.81 -16.63 -2.14
N ASN A 165 3.24 -17.35 -3.10
CA ASN A 165 3.99 -18.11 -4.11
C ASN A 165 4.09 -17.40 -5.47
N GLN A 166 3.65 -16.17 -5.62
CA GLN A 166 3.62 -15.50 -6.94
C GLN A 166 4.99 -15.44 -7.62
N MET A 167 6.07 -15.21 -6.88
CA MET A 167 7.41 -15.10 -7.48
C MET A 167 8.01 -16.43 -7.90
N PRO A 168 7.93 -17.52 -7.11
CA PRO A 168 8.26 -18.86 -7.62
C PRO A 168 7.45 -19.25 -8.86
N GLU A 169 6.15 -18.95 -8.88
CA GLU A 169 5.28 -19.20 -10.03
C GLU A 169 5.69 -18.39 -11.26
N ARG A 170 6.05 -17.12 -11.07
CA ARG A 170 6.56 -16.25 -12.15
C ARG A 170 7.87 -16.77 -12.72
N LEU A 171 8.83 -17.17 -11.87
CA LEU A 171 10.10 -17.73 -12.35
C LEU A 171 9.84 -18.99 -13.19
N ALA A 172 8.96 -19.88 -12.76
CA ALA A 172 8.59 -21.09 -13.51
C ALA A 172 7.92 -20.72 -14.85
N GLY A 173 6.95 -19.80 -14.85
CA GLY A 173 6.27 -19.35 -16.06
C GLY A 173 7.20 -18.70 -17.09
N LEU A 174 8.25 -18.00 -16.61
CA LEU A 174 9.27 -17.37 -17.46
C LEU A 174 10.40 -18.34 -17.86
N GLY A 175 10.43 -19.57 -17.32
CA GLY A 175 11.51 -20.54 -17.54
C GLY A 175 12.83 -20.06 -16.90
N LEU A 176 12.78 -19.46 -15.74
CA LEU A 176 13.93 -18.93 -14.98
C LEU A 176 14.18 -19.69 -13.66
N ASP A 177 13.33 -20.65 -13.29
CA ASP A 177 13.36 -21.35 -12.01
C ASP A 177 14.55 -22.31 -11.85
N ASP A 178 15.16 -22.75 -12.94
CA ASP A 178 16.43 -23.48 -12.96
C ASP A 178 17.64 -22.57 -12.71
N LYS A 179 17.55 -21.27 -13.03
CA LYS A 179 18.62 -20.27 -12.99
C LYS A 179 18.56 -19.35 -11.76
N TYR A 180 17.40 -19.13 -11.21
CA TYR A 180 17.19 -18.23 -10.08
C TYR A 180 16.54 -18.93 -8.90
N MET A 181 16.84 -18.44 -7.70
CA MET A 181 16.24 -18.89 -6.44
C MET A 181 15.60 -17.73 -5.72
N VAL A 182 14.29 -17.85 -5.42
CA VAL A 182 13.59 -16.86 -4.61
C VAL A 182 14.06 -16.95 -3.16
N LYS A 183 14.44 -15.81 -2.61
CA LYS A 183 14.72 -15.60 -1.20
C LYS A 183 13.79 -14.52 -0.66
N PHE A 184 13.22 -14.76 0.51
CA PHE A 184 12.31 -13.82 1.14
C PHE A 184 13.03 -13.01 2.21
N ALA A 185 12.94 -11.69 2.12
CA ALA A 185 13.38 -10.79 3.18
C ALA A 185 12.38 -10.79 4.34
N GLY A 186 12.85 -10.46 5.55
CA GLY A 186 11.96 -10.38 6.72
C GLY A 186 11.15 -9.09 6.80
N SER A 187 11.59 -8.03 6.09
CA SER A 187 10.96 -6.70 6.08
C SER A 187 11.43 -5.89 4.88
N ALA A 188 10.79 -4.74 4.63
CA ALA A 188 11.28 -3.76 3.68
C ALA A 188 12.70 -3.27 4.01
N ASP A 189 12.98 -3.04 5.29
CA ASP A 189 14.31 -2.58 5.73
C ASP A 189 15.42 -3.58 5.36
N ALA A 190 15.11 -4.88 5.35
CA ALA A 190 16.05 -5.90 4.90
C ALA A 190 16.32 -5.81 3.39
N LEU A 191 15.32 -5.45 2.56
CA LEU A 191 15.52 -5.16 1.13
C LEU A 191 16.45 -3.95 0.96
N TRP A 192 16.22 -2.89 1.71
CA TRP A 192 17.03 -1.66 1.63
C TRP A 192 18.46 -1.86 2.10
N ALA A 193 18.65 -2.64 3.17
CA ALA A 193 19.99 -3.00 3.63
C ALA A 193 20.76 -3.79 2.57
N GLU A 194 20.09 -4.69 1.87
CA GLU A 194 20.68 -5.47 0.79
C GLU A 194 21.05 -4.59 -0.42
N LEU A 195 20.16 -3.67 -0.83
CA LEU A 195 20.45 -2.71 -1.90
C LEU A 195 21.70 -1.87 -1.55
N ALA A 196 21.78 -1.37 -0.32
CA ALA A 196 22.94 -0.58 0.14
C ALA A 196 24.22 -1.41 0.17
N SER A 197 24.17 -2.66 0.62
CA SER A 197 25.32 -3.58 0.64
C SER A 197 25.79 -3.91 -0.78
N ALA A 198 24.87 -4.29 -1.67
CA ALA A 198 25.18 -4.61 -3.06
C ALA A 198 25.83 -3.42 -3.78
N LYS A 199 25.30 -2.21 -3.60
CA LYS A 199 25.87 -0.98 -4.15
C LYS A 199 27.29 -0.71 -3.67
N LYS A 200 27.52 -0.88 -2.36
CA LYS A 200 28.85 -0.70 -1.75
C LYS A 200 29.88 -1.71 -2.29
N GLU A 201 29.43 -2.91 -2.59
CA GLU A 201 30.27 -4.02 -3.07
C GLU A 201 30.41 -4.04 -4.60
N GLY A 202 29.61 -3.24 -5.32
CA GLY A 202 29.59 -3.20 -6.79
C GLY A 202 29.06 -4.49 -7.43
N ARG A 203 28.23 -5.27 -6.71
CA ARG A 203 27.65 -6.53 -7.21
C ARG A 203 26.24 -6.34 -7.71
N GLY A 204 25.79 -7.23 -8.60
CA GLY A 204 24.40 -7.24 -9.04
C GLY A 204 23.44 -7.61 -7.90
N VAL A 205 22.24 -7.07 -7.95
CA VAL A 205 21.14 -7.41 -7.07
C VAL A 205 19.81 -7.25 -7.81
N ILE A 206 18.97 -8.28 -7.76
CA ILE A 206 17.57 -8.22 -8.17
C ILE A 206 16.73 -8.23 -6.89
N THR A 207 15.87 -7.24 -6.73
CA THR A 207 15.00 -7.18 -5.55
C THR A 207 13.61 -6.66 -5.90
N PHE A 208 12.62 -7.10 -5.13
CA PHE A 208 11.31 -6.50 -5.11
C PHE A 208 11.38 -5.05 -4.63
N ASN A 209 10.62 -4.20 -5.30
CA ASN A 209 10.48 -2.79 -4.95
C ASN A 209 9.11 -2.27 -5.41
N TRP A 210 8.81 -1.04 -5.06
CA TRP A 210 7.59 -0.37 -5.47
C TRP A 210 7.82 1.13 -5.66
N THR A 211 6.92 1.74 -6.42
CA THR A 211 6.84 3.20 -6.57
C THR A 211 5.39 3.64 -6.28
N PRO A 212 5.17 4.80 -5.64
CA PRO A 212 6.17 5.75 -5.15
C PRO A 212 6.91 5.24 -3.90
N ASN A 213 8.22 5.43 -3.88
CA ASN A 213 9.11 5.06 -2.78
C ASN A 213 10.35 5.99 -2.79
N PHE A 214 11.08 6.08 -1.67
CA PHE A 214 12.30 6.89 -1.60
C PHE A 214 13.38 6.43 -2.59
N THR A 215 13.41 5.16 -2.95
CA THR A 215 14.33 4.60 -3.94
C THR A 215 14.14 5.16 -5.36
N ASP A 216 13.00 5.78 -5.65
CA ASP A 216 12.77 6.47 -6.93
C ASP A 216 13.80 7.59 -7.15
N ALA A 217 14.18 8.28 -6.06
CA ALA A 217 15.21 9.32 -6.10
C ALA A 217 16.65 8.78 -6.18
N GLU A 218 16.87 7.52 -5.85
CA GLU A 218 18.17 6.87 -5.85
C GLU A 218 18.53 6.18 -7.17
N GLY A 219 17.57 6.14 -8.10
CA GLY A 219 17.68 5.46 -9.38
C GLY A 219 17.51 3.94 -9.25
N PHE A 220 16.26 3.49 -9.29
CA PHE A 220 15.88 2.09 -9.35
C PHE A 220 15.15 1.81 -10.66
N VAL A 221 15.53 0.74 -11.35
CA VAL A 221 14.98 0.36 -12.65
C VAL A 221 14.18 -0.91 -12.52
N PHE A 222 12.89 -0.84 -12.79
CA PHE A 222 12.04 -2.02 -12.84
C PHE A 222 12.33 -2.85 -14.08
N ILE A 223 12.36 -4.18 -13.91
CA ILE A 223 12.54 -5.11 -15.02
C ILE A 223 11.28 -5.12 -15.88
N GLU A 224 11.45 -5.05 -17.19
CA GLU A 224 10.37 -5.07 -18.16
C GLU A 224 9.96 -6.52 -18.46
N PHE A 225 8.99 -7.03 -17.68
CA PHE A 225 8.36 -8.33 -17.88
C PHE A 225 7.27 -8.27 -18.97
N PRO A 226 6.78 -9.43 -19.48
CA PRO A 226 5.58 -9.45 -20.31
C PRO A 226 4.42 -8.73 -19.64
N ALA A 227 3.64 -7.98 -20.43
CA ALA A 227 2.58 -7.15 -19.92
C ALA A 227 1.56 -7.95 -19.07
N TYR A 228 1.16 -7.38 -17.94
CA TYR A 228 0.06 -7.95 -17.15
C TYR A 228 -1.24 -7.94 -17.95
N PHE A 229 -2.02 -9.00 -17.83
CA PHE A 229 -3.42 -9.09 -18.23
C PHE A 229 -4.20 -9.91 -17.22
N ASP A 230 -5.51 -9.66 -17.11
CA ASP A 230 -6.36 -10.37 -16.17
C ASP A 230 -6.37 -11.88 -16.48
N GLY A 231 -6.09 -12.70 -15.47
CA GLY A 231 -5.98 -14.14 -15.60
C GLY A 231 -4.58 -14.66 -15.93
N CYS A 232 -3.56 -13.81 -16.03
CA CYS A 232 -2.19 -14.25 -16.34
C CYS A 232 -1.48 -14.96 -15.16
N ARG A 233 -1.91 -14.73 -13.93
CA ARG A 233 -1.31 -15.36 -12.75
C ARG A 233 -1.79 -16.80 -12.58
N VAL A 234 -0.97 -17.64 -11.99
CA VAL A 234 -1.31 -19.07 -11.74
C VAL A 234 -2.59 -19.21 -10.92
N GLY A 235 -2.76 -18.39 -9.87
CA GLY A 235 -3.97 -18.37 -9.06
C GLY A 235 -5.26 -18.02 -9.82
N ASP A 236 -5.15 -17.39 -10.99
CA ASP A 236 -6.25 -16.99 -11.86
C ASP A 236 -6.37 -17.92 -13.09
N GLY A 237 -5.53 -18.97 -13.16
CA GLY A 237 -5.55 -19.97 -14.23
C GLY A 237 -4.54 -19.75 -15.36
N GLY A 238 -3.68 -18.74 -15.26
CA GLY A 238 -2.58 -18.46 -16.18
C GLY A 238 -1.32 -19.26 -15.88
N ASP A 239 -0.26 -18.96 -16.61
CA ASP A 239 1.06 -19.60 -16.46
C ASP A 239 2.02 -18.81 -15.52
N GLY A 240 1.61 -17.62 -15.05
CA GLY A 240 2.43 -16.78 -14.20
C GLY A 240 3.48 -15.93 -14.94
N ALA A 241 3.65 -16.09 -16.25
CA ALA A 241 4.67 -15.42 -17.05
C ALA A 241 4.34 -13.95 -17.36
N CYS A 242 3.90 -13.16 -16.38
CA CYS A 242 3.58 -11.75 -16.56
C CYS A 242 4.11 -10.88 -15.43
N GLY A 243 4.33 -9.61 -15.74
CA GLY A 243 4.68 -8.57 -14.78
C GLY A 243 3.52 -8.16 -13.89
N SER A 244 3.72 -7.11 -13.14
CA SER A 244 2.72 -6.53 -12.27
C SER A 244 1.94 -5.42 -12.97
N PRO A 245 0.64 -5.23 -12.65
CA PRO A 245 -0.13 -4.11 -13.17
C PRO A 245 0.38 -2.79 -12.56
N LYS A 246 0.31 -1.71 -13.31
CA LYS A 246 0.23 -0.36 -12.71
C LYS A 246 -1.10 -0.29 -11.97
N GLY A 247 -1.05 0.11 -10.72
CA GLY A 247 -2.15 -0.08 -9.81
C GLY A 247 -2.60 1.19 -9.09
N TRP A 248 -3.65 0.99 -8.32
CA TRP A 248 -4.16 1.98 -7.38
C TRP A 248 -3.62 1.69 -5.98
N LEU A 249 -3.60 2.74 -5.16
CA LEU A 249 -3.44 2.67 -3.71
C LEU A 249 -4.74 3.10 -3.06
N LYS A 250 -5.34 2.23 -2.25
CA LYS A 250 -6.63 2.48 -1.61
C LYS A 250 -6.54 2.52 -0.09
N LYS A 251 -7.66 2.94 0.49
CA LYS A 251 -7.93 2.91 1.92
C LYS A 251 -9.06 1.93 2.21
N ALA A 252 -8.92 1.18 3.30
CA ALA A 252 -9.94 0.29 3.80
C ALA A 252 -10.40 0.74 5.19
N ALA A 253 -11.65 0.48 5.54
CA ALA A 253 -12.17 0.74 6.87
C ALA A 253 -13.21 -0.30 7.29
N ASN A 254 -13.34 -0.51 8.61
CA ASN A 254 -14.47 -1.25 9.14
C ASN A 254 -15.77 -0.53 8.78
N TYR A 255 -16.80 -1.28 8.38
CA TYR A 255 -18.08 -0.72 7.91
C TYR A 255 -18.83 0.12 8.96
N LYS A 256 -18.50 -0.06 10.25
CA LYS A 256 -19.09 0.73 11.35
C LYS A 256 -18.38 2.08 11.52
N PHE A 257 -17.17 2.24 11.04
CA PHE A 257 -16.34 3.44 11.27
C PHE A 257 -17.05 4.74 10.87
N PRO A 258 -17.74 4.84 9.71
CA PRO A 258 -18.51 6.04 9.35
C PRO A 258 -19.61 6.41 10.34
N LYS A 259 -20.15 5.42 11.07
CA LYS A 259 -21.23 5.63 12.04
C LYS A 259 -20.70 5.89 13.44
N THR A 260 -19.60 5.23 13.83
CA THR A 260 -19.03 5.36 15.17
C THR A 260 -18.15 6.60 15.31
N HIS A 261 -17.46 7.00 14.24
CA HIS A 261 -16.53 8.13 14.21
C HIS A 261 -16.72 8.94 12.92
N PRO A 262 -17.87 9.61 12.75
CA PRO A 262 -18.24 10.27 11.49
C PRO A 262 -17.26 11.40 11.10
N ALA A 263 -16.72 12.15 12.07
CA ALA A 263 -15.76 13.21 11.80
C ALA A 263 -14.40 12.65 11.40
N ALA A 264 -13.89 11.66 12.13
CA ALA A 264 -12.63 10.98 11.81
C ALA A 264 -12.71 10.25 10.46
N TYR A 265 -13.82 9.57 10.15
CA TYR A 265 -14.00 8.94 8.85
C TYR A 265 -14.02 9.96 7.71
N THR A 266 -14.67 11.11 7.90
CA THR A 266 -14.68 12.20 6.92
C THR A 266 -13.27 12.74 6.67
N ALA A 267 -12.45 12.88 7.71
CA ALA A 267 -11.04 13.24 7.57
C ALA A 267 -10.26 12.14 6.82
N PHE A 268 -10.40 10.89 7.24
CA PHE A 268 -9.72 9.74 6.63
C PHE A 268 -10.02 9.59 5.15
N SER A 269 -11.29 9.74 4.75
CA SER A 269 -11.69 9.63 3.34
C SER A 269 -11.02 10.69 2.45
N LYS A 270 -10.68 11.86 3.01
CA LYS A 270 -10.03 12.97 2.29
C LYS A 270 -8.51 12.89 2.26
N ILE A 271 -7.88 12.10 3.13
CA ILE A 271 -6.43 11.88 3.11
C ILE A 271 -6.07 11.22 1.78
N SER A 272 -5.11 11.82 1.07
CA SER A 272 -4.61 11.30 -0.20
C SER A 272 -3.11 11.49 -0.29
N PHE A 273 -2.42 10.41 -0.66
CA PHE A 273 -1.01 10.45 -1.00
C PHE A 273 -0.86 10.81 -2.47
N THR A 274 0.17 11.58 -2.77
CA THR A 274 0.61 11.91 -4.13
C THR A 274 1.97 11.25 -4.38
N SER A 275 2.29 10.98 -5.61
CA SER A 275 3.63 10.55 -6.05
C SER A 275 4.61 11.71 -6.02
#